data_d4448a41fec651fb635fe1b20f3e407e
#
_entry.id   d4448a41fec651fb635fe1b20f3e407e
#
_cell.length_a   1.000
_cell.length_b   1.000
_cell.length_c   1.000
_cell.angle_alpha   90.00
_cell.angle_beta   90.00
_cell.angle_gamma   90.00
#
_symmetry.space_group_name_H-M   'P 1'
#
loop_
_entity.id
_entity.type
_entity.pdbx_description
1 polymer ?
#
loop_
_entity_poly.entity_id
_entity_poly.type
_entity_poly.pdbx_seq_one_letter_code
_entity_poly.pdbx_strand_id
1 'polypeptide(L)'
;MSTSPKKPKTKSAAYKKVDIVNVHLWGKHIGAVALDPTWGFYVFEYTPAFASLGIEPAPMQMPVLPGATYMFTDLPEATFKRLPAMLADTLPDDFGNALIDRYMAQKGLDKASVTALDRLAYMGNRAMGALEYKPTRSPPKQKPSAIVLSDLVTQARKAVEGTLDDDDHARAALRSILDVGTSAGGARAKAVIAWNPSTQEIRAGQLEAQDGFEHWLLKFDGMGSDNELGSRSDDGRIEYAYYLMAKDAGVSMSACRLLEENGRAHFMTQRFDRGPGNTRHHMQTLCAMNHLDYKKKGTNSYEQLFATLDRLALPYEQKEEAYRRMVFNVVGKNCDDHTKNISLRLRQGQRWELAPAYDISFAHNPKGEWTHQHLMSINGRFKDFTRSDLLQLANRFGIGTASAVIDQVVSSIAQWPTFAAQAGVKNDLADDIAGFHLLTLGRWGAGALAASPGRVRWRHTSR
;
A
#
# COMPACT_ATOMS: atom_id res chain seq x y z
N MET A 1 -8.70 -51.50 -29.17
CA MET A 1 -8.73 -50.03 -29.04
C MET A 1 -9.92 -49.66 -28.14
N SER A 2 -9.65 -49.41 -26.87
CA SER A 2 -10.70 -49.08 -25.89
C SER A 2 -10.72 -47.56 -25.72
N THR A 3 -11.76 -46.91 -26.18
CA THR A 3 -11.99 -45.47 -26.00
C THR A 3 -12.63 -45.24 -24.65
N SER A 4 -11.84 -44.77 -23.70
CA SER A 4 -12.37 -44.27 -22.41
C SER A 4 -13.28 -43.07 -22.62
N PRO A 5 -14.47 -43.01 -22.01
CA PRO A 5 -15.37 -41.88 -22.15
C PRO A 5 -14.79 -40.63 -21.46
N LYS A 6 -14.69 -39.51 -22.21
CA LYS A 6 -14.34 -38.19 -21.65
C LYS A 6 -15.40 -37.81 -20.63
N LYS A 7 -14.99 -37.62 -19.38
CA LYS A 7 -15.86 -37.04 -18.33
C LYS A 7 -16.44 -35.70 -18.80
N PRO A 8 -17.71 -35.45 -18.58
CA PRO A 8 -18.34 -34.19 -18.98
C PRO A 8 -17.69 -33.04 -18.23
N LYS A 9 -17.27 -31.99 -18.95
CA LYS A 9 -16.78 -30.74 -18.37
C LYS A 9 -17.93 -30.17 -17.52
N THR A 10 -17.78 -30.15 -16.22
CA THR A 10 -18.70 -29.44 -15.31
C THR A 10 -18.66 -27.95 -15.70
N LYS A 11 -19.76 -27.46 -16.28
CA LYS A 11 -19.93 -26.02 -16.50
C LYS A 11 -19.79 -25.31 -15.16
N SER A 12 -18.82 -24.43 -15.03
CA SER A 12 -18.71 -23.52 -13.88
C SER A 12 -20.04 -22.78 -13.74
N ALA A 13 -20.63 -22.82 -12.53
CA ALA A 13 -21.86 -22.06 -12.27
C ALA A 13 -21.67 -20.58 -12.62
N ALA A 14 -22.64 -20.01 -13.34
CA ALA A 14 -22.61 -18.60 -13.71
C ALA A 14 -22.48 -17.71 -12.46
N TYR A 15 -21.73 -16.62 -12.56
CA TYR A 15 -21.59 -15.68 -11.46
C TYR A 15 -22.92 -15.00 -11.15
N LYS A 16 -23.29 -14.94 -9.87
CA LYS A 16 -24.49 -14.22 -9.41
C LYS A 16 -24.07 -12.83 -8.94
N LYS A 17 -24.50 -11.78 -9.63
CA LYS A 17 -24.27 -10.38 -9.25
C LYS A 17 -24.73 -10.09 -7.84
N VAL A 18 -24.12 -9.09 -7.23
CA VAL A 18 -24.39 -8.68 -5.85
C VAL A 18 -25.04 -7.30 -5.84
N ASP A 19 -26.24 -7.21 -5.29
CA ASP A 19 -27.00 -5.96 -5.19
C ASP A 19 -26.77 -5.25 -3.85
N ILE A 20 -26.49 -6.01 -2.79
CA ILE A 20 -26.23 -5.51 -1.43
C ILE A 20 -25.05 -6.27 -0.85
N VAL A 21 -24.13 -5.53 -0.21
CA VAL A 21 -23.03 -6.10 0.54
C VAL A 21 -23.15 -5.71 2.01
N ASN A 22 -23.26 -6.71 2.88
CA ASN A 22 -23.18 -6.53 4.33
C ASN A 22 -21.72 -6.40 4.75
N VAL A 23 -21.43 -5.38 5.54
CA VAL A 23 -20.08 -5.05 6.02
C VAL A 23 -19.96 -5.47 7.48
N HIS A 24 -18.86 -6.17 7.79
CA HIS A 24 -18.56 -6.64 9.14
C HIS A 24 -17.20 -6.10 9.59
N LEU A 25 -17.07 -5.89 10.89
CA LEU A 25 -15.85 -5.51 11.57
C LEU A 25 -15.71 -6.33 12.86
N TRP A 26 -14.62 -7.10 12.99
CA TRP A 26 -14.38 -7.99 14.15
C TRP A 26 -15.57 -8.91 14.46
N GLY A 27 -16.12 -9.52 13.41
CA GLY A 27 -17.27 -10.42 13.51
C GLY A 27 -18.63 -9.74 13.71
N LYS A 28 -18.67 -8.42 13.94
CA LYS A 28 -19.91 -7.66 14.12
C LYS A 28 -20.41 -7.13 12.78
N HIS A 29 -21.71 -7.26 12.51
CA HIS A 29 -22.36 -6.63 11.36
C HIS A 29 -22.47 -5.14 11.62
N ILE A 30 -21.67 -4.33 10.89
CA ILE A 30 -21.62 -2.89 11.11
C ILE A 30 -22.58 -2.10 10.23
N GLY A 31 -22.94 -2.62 9.06
CA GLY A 31 -23.80 -1.93 8.11
C GLY A 31 -23.90 -2.66 6.79
N ALA A 32 -24.55 -2.00 5.84
CA ALA A 32 -24.72 -2.51 4.48
C ALA A 32 -24.47 -1.41 3.44
N VAL A 33 -24.00 -1.80 2.26
CA VAL A 33 -23.82 -0.93 1.12
C VAL A 33 -24.62 -1.47 -0.08
N ALA A 34 -25.32 -0.57 -0.76
CA ALA A 34 -26.10 -0.86 -1.96
C ALA A 34 -25.96 0.28 -2.98
N LEU A 35 -26.28 0.01 -4.24
CA LEU A 35 -26.33 1.03 -5.28
C LEU A 35 -27.65 1.81 -5.14
N ASP A 36 -27.57 3.15 -5.07
CA ASP A 36 -28.72 4.01 -5.29
C ASP A 36 -28.96 4.15 -6.81
N PRO A 37 -30.09 3.66 -7.31
CA PRO A 37 -30.35 3.67 -8.76
C PRO A 37 -30.61 5.07 -9.32
N THR A 38 -30.99 6.02 -8.47
CA THR A 38 -31.30 7.41 -8.88
C THR A 38 -30.01 8.18 -9.13
N TRP A 39 -29.04 8.04 -8.25
CA TRP A 39 -27.78 8.79 -8.31
C TRP A 39 -26.64 8.00 -8.96
N GLY A 40 -26.75 6.68 -9.04
CA GLY A 40 -25.68 5.82 -9.56
C GLY A 40 -24.43 5.75 -8.66
N PHE A 41 -24.59 6.12 -7.38
CA PHE A 41 -23.57 6.04 -6.34
C PHE A 41 -23.97 5.01 -5.28
N TYR A 42 -22.98 4.54 -4.51
CA TYR A 42 -23.22 3.56 -3.46
C TYR A 42 -23.50 4.26 -2.14
N VAL A 43 -24.56 3.81 -1.48
CA VAL A 43 -25.02 4.29 -0.16
C VAL A 43 -24.68 3.26 0.89
N PHE A 44 -24.06 3.69 1.97
CA PHE A 44 -23.78 2.88 3.15
C PHE A 44 -24.59 3.39 4.35
N GLU A 45 -25.10 2.48 5.16
CA GLU A 45 -25.80 2.77 6.41
C GLU A 45 -25.28 1.86 7.52
N TYR A 46 -25.00 2.44 8.71
CA TYR A 46 -24.66 1.66 9.90
C TYR A 46 -25.91 1.01 10.51
N THR A 47 -25.76 -0.21 11.06
CA THR A 47 -26.84 -0.85 11.80
C THR A 47 -27.06 -0.15 13.15
N PRO A 48 -28.32 -0.03 13.64
CA PRO A 48 -28.59 0.50 14.96
C PRO A 48 -27.86 -0.24 16.09
N ALA A 49 -27.74 -1.57 15.95
CA ALA A 49 -27.02 -2.40 16.91
C ALA A 49 -25.51 -2.06 16.97
N PHE A 50 -24.89 -1.69 15.85
CA PHE A 50 -23.50 -1.28 15.83
C PHE A 50 -23.31 0.13 16.42
N ALA A 51 -24.24 1.03 16.14
CA ALA A 51 -24.17 2.41 16.63
C ALA A 51 -24.11 2.49 18.18
N SER A 52 -24.67 1.51 18.88
CA SER A 52 -24.62 1.46 20.35
C SER A 52 -23.27 1.02 20.94
N LEU A 53 -22.32 0.59 20.10
CA LEU A 53 -21.05 0.02 20.57
C LEU A 53 -19.94 1.08 20.78
N GLY A 54 -20.13 2.33 20.34
CA GLY A 54 -19.14 3.39 20.47
C GLY A 54 -17.84 3.16 19.69
N ILE A 55 -17.90 2.34 18.64
CA ILE A 55 -16.76 2.06 17.74
C ILE A 55 -16.89 2.98 16.53
N GLU A 56 -15.86 3.76 16.24
CA GLU A 56 -15.80 4.71 15.12
C GLU A 56 -14.83 4.23 14.02
N PRO A 57 -15.29 3.44 13.04
CA PRO A 57 -14.42 2.90 12.00
C PRO A 57 -14.00 3.94 10.94
N ALA A 58 -14.71 5.06 10.81
CA ALA A 58 -14.41 6.15 9.87
C ALA A 58 -14.80 7.52 10.47
N PRO A 59 -14.17 7.95 11.58
CA PRO A 59 -14.67 9.05 12.42
C PRO A 59 -14.70 10.41 11.73
N MET A 60 -13.92 10.61 10.65
CA MET A 60 -13.81 11.91 9.99
C MET A 60 -14.96 12.19 9.03
N GLN A 61 -15.36 11.19 8.25
CA GLN A 61 -16.27 11.37 7.13
C GLN A 61 -17.56 10.54 7.26
N MET A 62 -17.53 9.50 8.09
CA MET A 62 -18.67 8.59 8.30
C MET A 62 -18.81 8.29 9.80
N PRO A 63 -19.01 9.31 10.67
CA PRO A 63 -19.22 9.07 12.09
C PRO A 63 -20.45 8.15 12.30
N VAL A 64 -20.41 7.32 13.34
CA VAL A 64 -21.46 6.35 13.62
C VAL A 64 -22.66 7.05 14.25
N LEU A 65 -23.60 7.46 13.43
CA LEU A 65 -24.84 8.13 13.84
C LEU A 65 -26.04 7.24 13.52
N PRO A 66 -27.00 7.04 14.43
CA PRO A 66 -28.19 6.26 14.19
C PRO A 66 -29.00 6.79 12.98
N GLY A 67 -29.31 5.93 12.02
CA GLY A 67 -30.11 6.27 10.84
C GLY A 67 -29.40 7.16 9.80
N ALA A 68 -28.13 7.49 9.99
CA ALA A 68 -27.38 8.23 9.00
C ALA A 68 -26.98 7.35 7.82
N THR A 69 -27.23 7.85 6.62
CA THR A 69 -26.79 7.23 5.37
C THR A 69 -25.61 8.04 4.79
N TYR A 70 -24.65 7.33 4.20
CA TYR A 70 -23.42 7.92 3.65
C TYR A 70 -23.30 7.65 2.16
N MET A 71 -23.45 8.69 1.36
CA MET A 71 -23.26 8.72 -0.08
C MET A 71 -22.49 9.97 -0.44
N PHE A 72 -21.45 9.83 -1.24
CA PHE A 72 -20.51 10.92 -1.60
C PHE A 72 -20.43 11.05 -3.11
N THR A 73 -21.22 11.95 -3.67
CA THR A 73 -21.34 12.16 -5.13
C THR A 73 -20.22 13.03 -5.71
N ASP A 74 -19.50 13.74 -4.86
CA ASP A 74 -18.37 14.62 -5.18
C ASP A 74 -17.01 13.89 -5.20
N LEU A 75 -16.96 12.67 -4.69
CA LEU A 75 -15.73 11.89 -4.69
C LEU A 75 -15.36 11.38 -6.09
N PRO A 76 -14.10 11.56 -6.53
CA PRO A 76 -13.63 11.10 -7.83
C PRO A 76 -13.79 9.58 -8.02
N GLU A 77 -14.52 9.19 -9.07
CA GLU A 77 -14.78 7.78 -9.38
C GLU A 77 -13.49 6.98 -9.63
N ALA A 78 -12.48 7.63 -10.25
CA ALA A 78 -11.19 6.99 -10.52
C ALA A 78 -10.52 6.46 -9.25
N THR A 79 -10.68 7.17 -8.12
CA THR A 79 -10.08 6.80 -6.82
C THR A 79 -11.05 6.01 -5.96
N PHE A 80 -12.32 6.45 -5.84
CA PHE A 80 -13.25 5.92 -4.85
C PHE A 80 -14.31 4.97 -5.42
N LYS A 81 -14.35 4.78 -6.76
CA LYS A 81 -15.27 3.83 -7.43
C LYS A 81 -16.75 4.05 -7.09
N ARG A 82 -17.16 5.31 -6.84
CA ARG A 82 -18.50 5.74 -6.37
C ARG A 82 -18.89 5.17 -5.00
N LEU A 83 -17.96 4.52 -4.29
CA LEU A 83 -18.15 4.01 -2.94
C LEU A 83 -17.83 5.07 -1.89
N PRO A 84 -18.42 5.00 -0.68
CA PRO A 84 -17.86 5.66 0.49
C PRO A 84 -16.39 5.27 0.68
N ALA A 85 -15.54 6.26 1.03
CA ALA A 85 -14.09 6.10 0.99
C ALA A 85 -13.58 4.97 1.91
N MET A 86 -14.20 4.75 3.07
CA MET A 86 -13.87 3.64 3.97
C MET A 86 -13.93 2.28 3.26
N LEU A 87 -14.91 2.08 2.37
CA LEU A 87 -15.07 0.82 1.63
C LEU A 87 -14.14 0.79 0.41
N ALA A 88 -14.04 1.92 -0.32
CA ALA A 88 -13.16 2.03 -1.48
C ALA A 88 -11.69 1.73 -1.13
N ASP A 89 -11.25 2.12 0.06
CA ASP A 89 -9.88 1.94 0.54
C ASP A 89 -9.47 0.49 0.72
N THR A 90 -10.44 -0.41 0.85
CA THR A 90 -10.22 -1.85 0.96
C THR A 90 -10.13 -2.57 -0.37
N LEU A 91 -10.45 -1.89 -1.47
CA LEU A 91 -10.28 -2.45 -2.81
C LEU A 91 -8.80 -2.47 -3.18
N PRO A 92 -8.39 -3.46 -3.99
CA PRO A 92 -7.00 -3.55 -4.42
C PRO A 92 -6.64 -2.42 -5.41
N ASP A 93 -5.35 -2.30 -5.67
CA ASP A 93 -4.80 -1.44 -6.72
C ASP A 93 -5.14 -1.92 -8.14
N ASP A 94 -4.54 -1.27 -9.13
CA ASP A 94 -4.79 -1.61 -10.54
C ASP A 94 -4.35 -3.03 -10.88
N PHE A 95 -3.22 -3.52 -10.33
CA PHE A 95 -2.79 -4.90 -10.51
C PHE A 95 -3.80 -5.90 -9.91
N GLY A 96 -4.21 -5.71 -8.67
CA GLY A 96 -5.19 -6.56 -8.02
C GLY A 96 -6.58 -6.48 -8.69
N ASN A 97 -6.98 -5.30 -9.14
CA ASN A 97 -8.23 -5.14 -9.92
C ASN A 97 -8.18 -5.88 -11.26
N ALA A 98 -7.04 -5.86 -11.97
CA ALA A 98 -6.88 -6.63 -13.21
C ALA A 98 -7.01 -8.15 -12.98
N LEU A 99 -6.53 -8.64 -11.84
CA LEU A 99 -6.71 -10.05 -11.45
C LEU A 99 -8.18 -10.38 -11.16
N ILE A 100 -8.90 -9.49 -10.46
CA ILE A 100 -10.35 -9.64 -10.22
C ILE A 100 -11.10 -9.67 -11.55
N ASP A 101 -10.81 -8.73 -12.46
CA ASP A 101 -11.46 -8.67 -13.77
C ASP A 101 -11.27 -9.99 -14.54
N ARG A 102 -10.06 -10.56 -14.50
CA ARG A 102 -9.75 -11.83 -15.15
C ARG A 102 -10.50 -13.01 -14.51
N TYR A 103 -10.58 -13.04 -13.18
CA TYR A 103 -11.39 -14.03 -12.48
C TYR A 103 -12.87 -13.94 -12.85
N MET A 104 -13.41 -12.71 -12.90
CA MET A 104 -14.81 -12.48 -13.26
C MET A 104 -15.09 -12.88 -14.73
N ALA A 105 -14.14 -12.60 -15.63
CA ALA A 105 -14.23 -13.04 -17.04
C ALA A 105 -14.30 -14.57 -17.17
N GLN A 106 -13.53 -15.33 -16.38
CA GLN A 106 -13.63 -16.79 -16.33
C GLN A 106 -15.00 -17.29 -15.81
N LYS A 107 -15.73 -16.43 -15.10
CA LYS A 107 -17.10 -16.67 -14.65
C LYS A 107 -18.16 -16.15 -15.60
N GLY A 108 -17.74 -15.66 -16.77
CA GLY A 108 -18.64 -15.18 -17.83
C GLY A 108 -19.11 -13.73 -17.66
N LEU A 109 -18.46 -12.93 -16.81
CA LEU A 109 -18.76 -11.50 -16.69
C LEU A 109 -17.79 -10.69 -17.55
N ASP A 110 -18.35 -9.78 -18.36
CA ASP A 110 -17.57 -8.75 -19.00
C ASP A 110 -17.07 -7.72 -17.99
N LYS A 111 -15.85 -7.21 -18.17
CA LYS A 111 -15.18 -6.22 -17.30
C LYS A 111 -16.09 -5.01 -17.01
N ALA A 112 -16.76 -4.49 -18.04
CA ALA A 112 -17.66 -3.34 -17.90
C ALA A 112 -18.90 -3.62 -17.03
N SER A 113 -19.24 -4.90 -16.83
CA SER A 113 -20.38 -5.32 -16.01
C SER A 113 -20.03 -5.63 -14.56
N VAL A 114 -18.74 -5.62 -14.19
CA VAL A 114 -18.27 -5.88 -12.82
C VAL A 114 -18.46 -4.62 -11.99
N THR A 115 -19.35 -4.66 -11.03
CA THR A 115 -19.67 -3.52 -10.15
C THR A 115 -18.67 -3.41 -8.99
N ALA A 116 -18.68 -2.27 -8.28
CA ALA A 116 -17.88 -2.13 -7.06
C ALA A 116 -18.38 -3.09 -5.95
N LEU A 117 -19.67 -3.42 -5.90
CA LEU A 117 -20.22 -4.43 -4.98
C LEU A 117 -19.70 -5.84 -5.30
N ASP A 118 -19.57 -6.20 -6.57
CA ASP A 118 -18.95 -7.47 -6.97
C ASP A 118 -17.51 -7.55 -6.52
N ARG A 119 -16.75 -6.42 -6.61
CA ARG A 119 -15.37 -6.34 -6.13
C ARG A 119 -15.28 -6.48 -4.61
N LEU A 120 -16.13 -5.78 -3.83
CA LEU A 120 -16.22 -5.95 -2.38
C LEU A 120 -16.57 -7.39 -2.01
N ALA A 121 -17.55 -7.99 -2.67
CA ALA A 121 -17.92 -9.39 -2.46
C ALA A 121 -16.79 -10.38 -2.81
N TYR A 122 -16.00 -10.07 -3.84
CA TYR A 122 -14.76 -10.81 -4.15
C TYR A 122 -13.74 -10.68 -3.03
N MET A 123 -13.52 -9.47 -2.51
CA MET A 123 -12.61 -9.25 -1.39
C MET A 123 -13.00 -10.07 -0.16
N GLY A 124 -14.29 -10.13 0.16
CA GLY A 124 -14.77 -10.93 1.29
C GLY A 124 -14.03 -10.61 2.58
N ASN A 125 -13.22 -11.54 3.09
CA ASN A 125 -12.34 -11.35 4.26
C ASN A 125 -10.85 -11.21 3.92
N ARG A 126 -10.52 -10.93 2.66
CA ARG A 126 -9.14 -10.86 2.14
C ARG A 126 -8.56 -9.45 2.14
N ALA A 127 -9.39 -8.43 2.35
CA ALA A 127 -8.97 -7.04 2.33
C ALA A 127 -7.89 -6.73 3.38
N MET A 128 -7.12 -5.67 3.13
CA MET A 128 -6.31 -5.05 4.15
C MET A 128 -7.22 -4.50 5.26
N GLY A 129 -6.71 -4.49 6.50
CA GLY A 129 -7.50 -4.07 7.63
C GLY A 129 -8.45 -5.20 8.13
N ALA A 130 -9.52 -4.80 8.83
CA ALA A 130 -10.43 -5.73 9.52
C ALA A 130 -11.84 -5.77 8.93
N LEU A 131 -12.14 -4.99 7.89
CA LEU A 131 -13.45 -5.06 7.24
C LEU A 131 -13.61 -6.39 6.49
N GLU A 132 -14.82 -6.91 6.53
CA GLU A 132 -15.23 -8.14 5.84
C GLU A 132 -16.55 -7.92 5.12
N TYR A 133 -16.70 -8.54 3.97
CA TYR A 133 -17.83 -8.36 3.07
C TYR A 133 -18.59 -9.66 2.83
N LYS A 134 -19.92 -9.61 2.96
CA LYS A 134 -20.83 -10.73 2.68
C LYS A 134 -21.95 -10.29 1.72
N PRO A 135 -22.30 -11.12 0.73
CA PRO A 135 -21.81 -12.47 0.47
C PRO A 135 -20.36 -12.45 -0.05
N THR A 136 -19.58 -13.49 0.27
CA THR A 136 -18.24 -13.68 -0.31
C THR A 136 -18.36 -14.37 -1.67
N ARG A 137 -17.71 -13.80 -2.70
CA ARG A 137 -17.72 -14.30 -4.08
C ARG A 137 -16.33 -14.67 -4.61
N SER A 138 -15.33 -14.69 -3.75
CA SER A 138 -13.97 -15.12 -4.09
C SER A 138 -13.90 -16.65 -4.34
N PRO A 139 -12.81 -17.14 -4.95
CA PRO A 139 -12.55 -18.57 -5.07
C PRO A 139 -12.64 -19.27 -3.70
N PRO A 140 -13.12 -20.51 -3.66
CA PRO A 140 -13.10 -21.30 -2.43
C PRO A 140 -11.68 -21.38 -1.86
N LYS A 141 -11.55 -21.24 -0.54
CA LYS A 141 -10.26 -21.40 0.15
C LYS A 141 -9.75 -22.84 -0.07
N GLN A 142 -8.55 -22.96 -0.59
CA GLN A 142 -7.85 -24.23 -0.66
C GLN A 142 -7.13 -24.51 0.68
N LYS A 143 -6.80 -25.78 0.93
CA LYS A 143 -5.95 -26.11 2.07
C LYS A 143 -4.60 -25.42 1.91
N PRO A 144 -4.02 -24.84 2.97
CA PRO A 144 -2.70 -24.25 2.90
C PRO A 144 -1.69 -25.27 2.39
N SER A 145 -1.04 -24.97 1.27
CA SER A 145 0.07 -25.76 0.72
C SER A 145 1.29 -24.87 0.61
N ALA A 146 2.46 -25.48 0.71
CA ALA A 146 3.72 -24.80 0.43
C ALA A 146 3.72 -24.26 -1.00
N ILE A 147 4.20 -23.05 -1.17
CA ILE A 147 4.33 -22.36 -2.46
C ILE A 147 5.81 -22.22 -2.75
N VAL A 148 6.22 -22.63 -3.94
CA VAL A 148 7.58 -22.41 -4.43
C VAL A 148 7.68 -20.97 -4.94
N LEU A 149 8.63 -20.19 -4.42
CA LEU A 149 8.77 -18.77 -4.75
C LEU A 149 8.98 -18.55 -6.26
N SER A 150 9.81 -19.36 -6.93
CA SER A 150 10.06 -19.26 -8.36
C SER A 150 8.79 -19.44 -9.21
N ASP A 151 7.91 -20.35 -8.76
CA ASP A 151 6.64 -20.57 -9.43
C ASP A 151 5.71 -19.36 -9.24
N LEU A 152 5.63 -18.81 -8.01
CA LEU A 152 4.86 -17.62 -7.70
C LEU A 152 5.35 -16.43 -8.53
N VAL A 153 6.66 -16.21 -8.60
CA VAL A 153 7.31 -15.16 -9.41
C VAL A 153 6.97 -15.32 -10.89
N THR A 154 7.08 -16.53 -11.42
CA THR A 154 6.76 -16.83 -12.81
C THR A 154 5.29 -16.54 -13.13
N GLN A 155 4.38 -16.93 -12.26
CA GLN A 155 2.96 -16.69 -12.42
C GLN A 155 2.60 -15.20 -12.33
N ALA A 156 3.20 -14.47 -11.38
CA ALA A 156 3.01 -13.03 -11.24
C ALA A 156 3.46 -12.29 -12.51
N ARG A 157 4.59 -12.68 -13.12
CA ARG A 157 5.07 -12.11 -14.39
C ARG A 157 4.08 -12.32 -15.51
N LYS A 158 3.63 -13.56 -15.74
CA LYS A 158 2.61 -13.87 -16.76
C LYS A 158 1.32 -13.06 -16.57
N ALA A 159 0.93 -12.81 -15.31
CA ALA A 159 -0.25 -12.00 -15.01
C ALA A 159 -0.05 -10.53 -15.42
N VAL A 160 1.12 -9.95 -15.13
CA VAL A 160 1.49 -8.57 -15.50
C VAL A 160 1.59 -8.42 -17.02
N GLU A 161 2.24 -9.36 -17.69
CA GLU A 161 2.45 -9.34 -19.16
C GLU A 161 1.18 -9.66 -19.96
N GLY A 162 0.10 -10.06 -19.30
CA GLY A 162 -1.13 -10.45 -19.99
C GLY A 162 -1.05 -11.77 -20.75
N THR A 163 0.04 -12.52 -20.58
CA THR A 163 0.36 -13.76 -21.31
C THR A 163 -0.19 -15.04 -20.66
N LEU A 164 -1.06 -14.92 -19.65
CA LEU A 164 -1.80 -16.06 -19.12
C LEU A 164 -2.81 -16.54 -20.16
N ASP A 165 -2.46 -17.62 -20.86
CA ASP A 165 -3.34 -18.26 -21.83
C ASP A 165 -4.64 -18.77 -21.19
N ASP A 166 -5.69 -19.03 -22.00
CA ASP A 166 -7.00 -19.53 -21.50
C ASP A 166 -7.04 -21.06 -21.27
N ASP A 167 -5.89 -21.70 -21.08
CA ASP A 167 -5.80 -23.13 -20.82
C ASP A 167 -5.95 -23.48 -19.31
N ASP A 168 -5.97 -24.78 -19.00
CA ASP A 168 -6.13 -25.26 -17.62
C ASP A 168 -4.90 -24.92 -16.74
N HIS A 169 -3.69 -24.78 -17.35
CA HIS A 169 -2.48 -24.36 -16.65
C HIS A 169 -2.54 -22.87 -16.27
N ALA A 170 -3.03 -22.03 -17.18
CA ALA A 170 -3.23 -20.61 -16.89
C ALA A 170 -4.28 -20.36 -15.80
N ARG A 171 -5.33 -21.19 -15.78
CA ARG A 171 -6.33 -21.13 -14.70
C ARG A 171 -5.77 -21.54 -13.34
N ALA A 172 -4.92 -22.57 -13.31
CA ALA A 172 -4.22 -22.96 -12.09
C ALA A 172 -3.24 -21.86 -11.61
N ALA A 173 -2.50 -21.29 -12.55
CA ALA A 173 -1.60 -20.18 -12.33
C ALA A 173 -2.30 -18.94 -11.75
N LEU A 174 -3.39 -18.52 -12.39
CA LEU A 174 -4.21 -17.40 -11.91
C LEU A 174 -4.75 -17.66 -10.51
N ARG A 175 -5.19 -18.88 -10.21
CA ARG A 175 -5.63 -19.27 -8.87
C ARG A 175 -4.52 -19.11 -7.85
N SER A 176 -3.31 -19.58 -8.13
CA SER A 176 -2.16 -19.43 -7.23
C SER A 176 -1.89 -17.96 -6.88
N ILE A 177 -1.93 -17.05 -7.89
CA ILE A 177 -1.76 -15.61 -7.65
C ILE A 177 -2.93 -15.06 -6.84
N LEU A 178 -4.18 -15.42 -7.20
CA LEU A 178 -5.38 -15.00 -6.49
C LEU A 178 -5.43 -15.51 -5.06
N ASP A 179 -4.91 -16.71 -4.81
CA ASP A 179 -4.82 -17.31 -3.47
C ASP A 179 -3.76 -16.60 -2.63
N VAL A 180 -2.70 -16.07 -3.25
CA VAL A 180 -1.62 -15.35 -2.56
C VAL A 180 -1.98 -13.88 -2.30
N GLY A 181 -2.86 -13.27 -3.08
CA GLY A 181 -3.49 -12.02 -2.68
C GLY A 181 -3.42 -10.83 -3.62
N THR A 182 -4.51 -10.09 -3.61
CA THR A 182 -4.76 -8.93 -4.46
C THR A 182 -4.96 -7.64 -3.67
N SER A 183 -4.76 -7.64 -2.35
CA SER A 183 -5.37 -6.66 -1.45
C SER A 183 -4.51 -5.47 -1.03
N ALA A 184 -3.31 -5.31 -1.60
CA ALA A 184 -2.45 -4.16 -1.26
C ALA A 184 -2.40 -3.12 -2.39
N GLY A 185 -2.36 -1.83 -2.05
CA GLY A 185 -2.30 -0.71 -3.00
C GLY A 185 -0.91 -0.50 -3.65
N GLY A 186 -0.85 0.21 -4.80
CA GLY A 186 0.39 0.57 -5.54
C GLY A 186 0.51 -0.08 -6.91
N ALA A 187 1.37 0.46 -7.79
CA ALA A 187 1.47 0.06 -9.21
C ALA A 187 2.24 -1.25 -9.46
N ARG A 188 3.07 -1.69 -8.52
CA ARG A 188 3.93 -2.87 -8.68
C ARG A 188 3.20 -4.17 -8.31
N ALA A 189 3.55 -5.26 -9.00
CA ALA A 189 3.06 -6.59 -8.67
C ALA A 189 3.45 -6.98 -7.24
N LYS A 190 2.46 -7.41 -6.46
CA LYS A 190 2.64 -7.77 -5.05
C LYS A 190 1.73 -8.90 -4.63
N ALA A 191 2.08 -9.57 -3.55
CA ALA A 191 1.34 -10.69 -3.03
C ALA A 191 1.28 -10.66 -1.49
N VAL A 192 0.15 -11.09 -0.94
CA VAL A 192 0.02 -11.33 0.50
C VAL A 192 0.38 -12.79 0.77
N ILE A 193 1.41 -13.01 1.55
CA ILE A 193 1.92 -14.35 1.89
C ILE A 193 1.89 -14.61 3.39
N ALA A 194 1.81 -15.87 3.77
CA ALA A 194 2.19 -16.35 5.09
C ALA A 194 3.59 -16.97 4.97
N TRP A 195 4.52 -16.50 5.79
CA TRP A 195 5.91 -16.95 5.77
C TRP A 195 6.33 -17.43 7.14
N ASN A 196 7.01 -18.58 7.16
CA ASN A 196 7.58 -19.14 8.40
C ASN A 196 9.07 -18.78 8.46
N PRO A 197 9.51 -17.95 9.41
CA PRO A 197 10.90 -17.52 9.51
C PRO A 197 11.88 -18.64 9.84
N SER A 198 11.41 -19.71 10.47
CA SER A 198 12.26 -20.84 10.89
C SER A 198 12.49 -21.85 9.74
N THR A 199 11.45 -22.14 8.97
CA THR A 199 11.50 -23.12 7.88
C THR A 199 11.66 -22.49 6.49
N GLN A 200 11.53 -21.15 6.39
CA GLN A 200 11.52 -20.38 5.13
C GLN A 200 10.35 -20.77 4.19
N GLU A 201 9.37 -21.51 4.71
CA GLU A 201 8.22 -21.95 3.94
C GLU A 201 7.27 -20.78 3.67
N ILE A 202 6.75 -20.70 2.43
CA ILE A 202 5.78 -19.71 1.97
C ILE A 202 4.45 -20.41 1.74
N ARG A 203 3.35 -19.79 2.18
CA ARG A 203 1.96 -20.20 1.93
C ARG A 203 1.10 -19.00 1.51
N ALA A 204 -0.10 -19.27 1.04
CA ALA A 204 -1.07 -18.20 0.76
C ALA A 204 -1.41 -17.42 2.03
N GLY A 205 -1.18 -16.10 2.00
CA GLY A 205 -1.32 -15.21 3.17
C GLY A 205 -2.74 -14.70 3.42
N GLN A 206 -3.72 -15.14 2.62
CA GLN A 206 -5.13 -14.74 2.79
C GLN A 206 -5.90 -15.63 3.75
N LEU A 207 -5.30 -16.73 4.15
CA LEU A 207 -5.82 -17.63 5.17
C LEU A 207 -5.31 -17.20 6.55
N GLU A 208 -5.93 -17.75 7.58
CA GLU A 208 -5.35 -17.68 8.92
C GLU A 208 -3.96 -18.31 8.90
N ALA A 209 -2.97 -17.57 9.39
CA ALA A 209 -1.63 -18.09 9.51
C ALA A 209 -1.63 -19.23 10.54
N GLN A 210 -1.04 -20.36 10.16
CA GLN A 210 -0.80 -21.48 11.09
C GLN A 210 0.31 -21.10 12.08
N ASP A 211 0.43 -21.88 13.15
CA ASP A 211 1.49 -21.69 14.12
C ASP A 211 2.87 -21.63 13.47
N GLY A 212 3.66 -20.65 13.85
CA GLY A 212 4.97 -20.37 13.28
C GLY A 212 4.98 -19.58 11.97
N PHE A 213 3.81 -19.28 11.38
CA PHE A 213 3.71 -18.43 10.20
C PHE A 213 3.30 -17.01 10.56
N GLU A 214 3.86 -16.05 9.85
CA GLU A 214 3.61 -14.62 9.96
C GLU A 214 2.99 -14.10 8.67
N HIS A 215 2.19 -13.03 8.76
CA HIS A 215 1.59 -12.39 7.59
C HIS A 215 2.52 -11.32 7.00
N TRP A 216 2.84 -11.46 5.73
CA TRP A 216 3.74 -10.58 4.99
C TRP A 216 3.12 -10.07 3.70
N LEU A 217 3.54 -8.90 3.27
CA LEU A 217 3.33 -8.36 1.93
C LEU A 217 4.65 -8.49 1.16
N LEU A 218 4.62 -9.20 0.03
CA LEU A 218 5.75 -9.40 -0.88
C LEU A 218 5.58 -8.52 -2.10
N LYS A 219 6.58 -7.71 -2.43
CA LYS A 219 6.68 -6.93 -3.68
C LYS A 219 7.69 -7.59 -4.60
N PHE A 220 7.26 -7.91 -5.81
CA PHE A 220 8.12 -8.59 -6.77
C PHE A 220 9.10 -7.61 -7.43
N ASP A 221 10.38 -7.95 -7.43
CA ASP A 221 11.43 -7.18 -8.09
C ASP A 221 11.37 -7.34 -9.62
N GLY A 222 11.55 -6.23 -10.35
CA GLY A 222 11.60 -6.23 -11.80
C GLY A 222 10.30 -6.65 -12.49
N MET A 223 9.15 -6.47 -11.85
CA MET A 223 7.82 -6.74 -12.40
C MET A 223 6.94 -5.51 -12.37
N GLY A 224 6.39 -5.18 -13.52
CA GLY A 224 5.50 -4.04 -13.73
C GLY A 224 6.15 -2.97 -14.58
N SER A 225 5.33 -2.24 -15.31
CA SER A 225 5.71 -1.01 -16.00
C SER A 225 5.40 0.16 -15.07
N ASP A 226 6.32 0.52 -14.22
CA ASP A 226 6.28 1.84 -13.60
C ASP A 226 6.71 2.83 -14.68
N ASN A 227 5.74 3.55 -15.27
CA ASN A 227 5.99 4.51 -16.34
C ASN A 227 6.85 5.69 -15.86
N GLU A 228 6.95 5.92 -14.55
CA GLU A 228 7.70 7.01 -13.94
C GLU A 228 9.15 6.62 -13.65
N LEU A 229 9.36 5.46 -13.05
CA LEU A 229 10.67 5.01 -12.55
C LEU A 229 11.32 3.93 -13.44
N GLY A 230 10.56 3.39 -14.41
CA GLY A 230 10.96 2.26 -15.22
C GLY A 230 10.97 0.92 -14.46
N SER A 231 11.23 -0.18 -15.13
CA SER A 231 11.49 -1.47 -14.47
C SER A 231 12.97 -1.56 -14.11
N ARG A 232 13.31 -1.26 -12.86
CA ARG A 232 14.68 -1.43 -12.34
C ARG A 232 14.82 -2.84 -11.75
N SER A 233 15.95 -3.46 -11.97
CA SER A 233 16.25 -4.80 -11.44
C SER A 233 16.68 -4.82 -9.96
N ASP A 234 16.68 -3.68 -9.26
CA ASP A 234 17.16 -3.55 -7.88
C ASP A 234 16.17 -2.78 -6.98
N ASP A 235 14.91 -2.66 -7.40
CA ASP A 235 13.91 -1.92 -6.64
C ASP A 235 13.67 -2.50 -5.24
N GLY A 236 13.67 -3.82 -5.11
CA GLY A 236 13.54 -4.48 -3.81
C GLY A 236 14.73 -4.19 -2.89
N ARG A 237 15.94 -4.13 -3.43
CA ARG A 237 17.16 -3.79 -2.67
C ARG A 237 17.17 -2.33 -2.24
N ILE A 238 16.74 -1.42 -3.13
CA ILE A 238 16.62 0.01 -2.81
C ILE A 238 15.60 0.22 -1.68
N GLU A 239 14.41 -0.41 -1.78
CA GLU A 239 13.39 -0.29 -0.74
C GLU A 239 13.87 -0.86 0.60
N TYR A 240 14.64 -1.96 0.57
CA TYR A 240 15.23 -2.51 1.79
C TYR A 240 16.34 -1.62 2.38
N ALA A 241 17.18 -1.00 1.55
CA ALA A 241 18.16 -0.03 2.01
C ALA A 241 17.49 1.18 2.66
N TYR A 242 16.40 1.66 2.07
CA TYR A 242 15.57 2.74 2.66
C TYR A 242 14.93 2.32 3.97
N TYR A 243 14.47 1.07 4.11
CA TYR A 243 14.00 0.54 5.38
C TYR A 243 15.09 0.59 6.46
N LEU A 244 16.31 0.13 6.16
CA LEU A 244 17.44 0.18 7.11
C LEU A 244 17.75 1.61 7.53
N MET A 245 17.82 2.52 6.56
CA MET A 245 18.08 3.95 6.77
C MET A 245 16.94 4.62 7.56
N ALA A 246 15.68 4.31 7.25
CA ALA A 246 14.52 4.83 7.98
C ALA A 246 14.50 4.37 9.44
N LYS A 247 14.85 3.09 9.70
CA LYS A 247 14.99 2.56 11.06
C LYS A 247 16.09 3.26 11.84
N ASP A 248 17.24 3.52 11.24
CA ASP A 248 18.34 4.30 11.84
C ASP A 248 17.93 5.73 12.13
N ALA A 249 17.14 6.35 11.23
CA ALA A 249 16.54 7.67 11.45
C ALA A 249 15.44 7.69 12.52
N GLY A 250 15.10 6.55 13.13
CA GLY A 250 14.07 6.43 14.15
C GLY A 250 12.64 6.35 13.63
N VAL A 251 12.43 6.14 12.34
CA VAL A 251 11.09 5.93 11.75
C VAL A 251 10.54 4.57 12.18
N SER A 252 9.31 4.56 12.66
CA SER A 252 8.60 3.34 13.06
C SER A 252 8.10 2.60 11.82
N MET A 253 8.68 1.43 11.53
CA MET A 253 8.30 0.54 10.44
C MET A 253 8.12 -0.89 10.94
N SER A 254 7.25 -1.66 10.27
CA SER A 254 7.20 -3.11 10.44
C SER A 254 8.52 -3.75 10.02
N ALA A 255 8.76 -4.99 10.48
CA ALA A 255 9.93 -5.74 10.02
C ALA A 255 9.89 -5.92 8.50
N CYS A 256 11.04 -5.69 7.85
CA CYS A 256 11.21 -5.89 6.42
C CYS A 256 12.37 -6.85 6.15
N ARG A 257 12.31 -7.55 5.02
CA ARG A 257 13.32 -8.51 4.58
C ARG A 257 13.44 -8.53 3.06
N LEU A 258 14.54 -9.06 2.59
CA LEU A 258 14.69 -9.48 1.20
C LEU A 258 14.46 -10.99 1.11
N LEU A 259 13.74 -11.39 0.08
CA LEU A 259 13.54 -12.78 -0.31
C LEU A 259 14.19 -12.99 -1.67
N GLU A 260 15.31 -13.71 -1.69
CA GLU A 260 16.12 -13.84 -2.89
C GLU A 260 15.68 -15.04 -3.73
N GLU A 261 15.61 -14.84 -5.04
CA GLU A 261 15.23 -15.84 -6.03
C GLU A 261 15.91 -15.55 -7.37
N ASN A 262 16.68 -16.51 -7.89
CA ASN A 262 17.32 -16.42 -9.22
C ASN A 262 18.05 -15.08 -9.49
N GLY A 263 18.81 -14.58 -8.50
CA GLY A 263 19.57 -13.34 -8.58
C GLY A 263 18.75 -12.07 -8.40
N ARG A 264 17.43 -12.18 -8.15
CA ARG A 264 16.55 -11.08 -7.77
C ARG A 264 16.36 -11.01 -6.26
N ALA A 265 16.03 -9.85 -5.77
CA ALA A 265 15.74 -9.62 -4.36
C ALA A 265 14.37 -8.96 -4.22
N HIS A 266 13.39 -9.76 -3.86
CA HIS A 266 12.03 -9.30 -3.62
C HIS A 266 11.93 -8.69 -2.23
N PHE A 267 11.35 -7.50 -2.12
CA PHE A 267 11.13 -6.85 -0.83
C PHE A 267 9.89 -7.41 -0.16
N MET A 268 9.98 -7.73 1.12
CA MET A 268 8.81 -8.11 1.90
C MET A 268 8.74 -7.33 3.22
N THR A 269 7.52 -6.96 3.61
CA THR A 269 7.22 -6.26 4.85
C THR A 269 6.16 -7.01 5.64
N GLN A 270 6.36 -7.11 6.97
CA GLN A 270 5.37 -7.72 7.86
C GLN A 270 4.12 -6.84 7.94
N ARG A 271 2.96 -7.46 7.82
CA ARG A 271 1.69 -6.74 7.83
C ARG A 271 1.38 -6.21 9.22
N PHE A 272 1.22 -4.89 9.33
CA PHE A 272 0.86 -4.21 10.59
C PHE A 272 -0.64 -4.30 10.92
N ASP A 273 -1.45 -4.69 9.96
CA ASP A 273 -2.89 -4.90 10.13
C ASP A 273 -3.24 -6.32 10.61
N ARG A 274 -2.23 -7.11 10.92
CA ARG A 274 -2.34 -8.45 11.49
C ARG A 274 -1.55 -8.54 12.78
N GLY A 275 -2.13 -9.18 13.79
CA GLY A 275 -1.52 -9.45 15.09
C GLY A 275 -1.47 -10.94 15.41
N PRO A 276 -0.95 -11.28 16.60
CA PRO A 276 -0.92 -12.66 17.08
C PRO A 276 -2.31 -13.32 17.05
N GLY A 277 -2.36 -14.63 16.81
CA GLY A 277 -3.60 -15.40 16.76
C GLY A 277 -4.55 -14.97 15.64
N ASN A 278 -4.00 -14.48 14.53
CA ASN A 278 -4.76 -13.98 13.38
C ASN A 278 -5.66 -12.77 13.68
N THR A 279 -5.37 -12.04 14.76
CA THR A 279 -6.06 -10.81 15.09
C THR A 279 -5.96 -9.82 13.94
N ARG A 280 -7.06 -9.16 13.59
CA ARG A 280 -7.14 -8.17 12.53
C ARG A 280 -7.31 -6.77 13.11
N HIS A 281 -6.51 -5.83 12.64
CA HIS A 281 -6.63 -4.42 13.00
C HIS A 281 -7.28 -3.67 11.85
N HIS A 282 -8.25 -2.82 12.18
CA HIS A 282 -8.85 -1.95 11.18
C HIS A 282 -7.85 -0.86 10.77
N MET A 283 -7.92 -0.43 9.53
CA MET A 283 -7.05 0.64 9.02
C MET A 283 -7.78 1.47 7.97
N GLN A 284 -7.36 2.73 7.87
CA GLN A 284 -7.70 3.60 6.76
C GLN A 284 -6.47 4.39 6.35
N THR A 285 -6.30 4.58 5.04
CA THR A 285 -5.32 5.54 4.54
C THR A 285 -5.77 6.97 4.83
N LEU A 286 -4.84 7.92 4.85
CA LEU A 286 -5.17 9.34 4.96
C LEU A 286 -6.09 9.78 3.80
N CYS A 287 -5.91 9.18 2.62
CA CYS A 287 -6.79 9.36 1.46
C CYS A 287 -8.26 9.09 1.81
N ALA A 288 -8.54 7.92 2.40
CA ALA A 288 -9.91 7.54 2.76
C ALA A 288 -10.41 8.26 4.01
N MET A 289 -9.55 8.46 5.01
CA MET A 289 -9.91 9.09 6.26
C MET A 289 -10.45 10.52 6.06
N ASN A 290 -9.89 11.26 5.09
CA ASN A 290 -10.21 12.67 4.83
C ASN A 290 -10.69 12.97 3.41
N HIS A 291 -11.01 11.96 2.60
CA HIS A 291 -11.42 12.14 1.22
C HIS A 291 -10.41 12.91 0.35
N LEU A 292 -9.11 12.63 0.57
CA LEU A 292 -8.01 13.27 -0.14
C LEU A 292 -7.59 12.44 -1.35
N ASP A 293 -8.03 12.85 -2.53
CA ASP A 293 -7.73 12.12 -3.77
C ASP A 293 -6.21 12.12 -4.05
N TYR A 294 -5.58 10.95 -3.89
CA TYR A 294 -4.15 10.80 -4.13
C TYR A 294 -3.77 10.89 -5.62
N LYS A 295 -4.73 10.70 -6.53
CA LYS A 295 -4.52 10.85 -7.99
C LYS A 295 -4.53 12.30 -8.45
N LYS A 296 -4.96 13.23 -7.60
CA LYS A 296 -5.00 14.66 -7.93
C LYS A 296 -3.71 15.33 -7.46
N LYS A 297 -2.80 15.58 -8.40
CA LYS A 297 -1.52 16.26 -8.11
C LYS A 297 -1.73 17.70 -7.65
N GLY A 298 -0.85 18.19 -6.77
CA GLY A 298 -0.82 19.59 -6.36
C GLY A 298 -1.96 20.03 -5.43
N THR A 299 -2.65 19.11 -4.76
CA THR A 299 -3.80 19.44 -3.90
C THR A 299 -3.66 18.98 -2.46
N ASN A 300 -2.81 17.99 -2.19
CA ASN A 300 -2.66 17.41 -0.86
C ASN A 300 -1.46 18.02 -0.12
N SER A 301 -1.51 18.02 1.22
CA SER A 301 -0.46 18.60 2.05
C SER A 301 -0.22 17.83 3.33
N TYR A 302 0.97 18.00 3.91
CA TYR A 302 1.30 17.46 5.22
C TYR A 302 0.52 18.17 6.34
N GLU A 303 0.11 19.42 6.14
CA GLU A 303 -0.79 20.12 7.07
C GLU A 303 -2.12 19.39 7.24
N GLN A 304 -2.66 18.78 6.17
CA GLN A 304 -3.87 17.95 6.25
C GLN A 304 -3.64 16.68 7.09
N LEU A 305 -2.46 16.07 6.98
CA LEU A 305 -2.08 14.96 7.86
C LEU A 305 -2.08 15.41 9.33
N PHE A 306 -1.34 16.48 9.68
CA PHE A 306 -1.24 16.93 11.06
C PHE A 306 -2.59 17.37 11.64
N ALA A 307 -3.42 18.06 10.85
CA ALA A 307 -4.78 18.41 11.25
C ALA A 307 -5.64 17.15 11.51
N THR A 308 -5.41 16.06 10.77
CA THR A 308 -6.08 14.78 11.02
C THR A 308 -5.63 14.16 12.33
N LEU A 309 -4.32 14.17 12.60
CA LEU A 309 -3.78 13.63 13.85
C LEU A 309 -4.30 14.42 15.07
N ASP A 310 -4.43 15.75 14.95
CA ASP A 310 -5.00 16.60 16.00
C ASP A 310 -6.49 16.30 16.23
N ARG A 311 -7.29 16.18 15.15
CA ARG A 311 -8.72 15.84 15.24
C ARG A 311 -8.97 14.46 15.86
N LEU A 312 -8.07 13.50 15.62
CA LEU A 312 -8.11 12.16 16.24
C LEU A 312 -7.52 12.18 17.67
N ALA A 313 -7.06 13.33 18.15
CA ALA A 313 -6.40 13.49 19.45
C ALA A 313 -5.23 12.50 19.66
N LEU A 314 -4.40 12.31 18.63
CA LEU A 314 -3.24 11.45 18.74
C LEU A 314 -2.19 12.11 19.67
N PRO A 315 -1.46 11.31 20.47
CA PRO A 315 -0.44 11.84 21.39
C PRO A 315 0.74 12.47 20.61
N TYR A 316 1.50 13.29 21.33
CA TYR A 316 2.63 14.06 20.78
C TYR A 316 3.64 13.18 20.04
N GLU A 317 3.96 12.02 20.59
CA GLU A 317 4.94 11.08 20.04
C GLU A 317 4.55 10.61 18.63
N GLN A 318 3.26 10.48 18.36
CA GLN A 318 2.79 10.09 17.02
C GLN A 318 2.80 11.26 16.04
N LYS A 319 2.65 12.50 16.52
CA LYS A 319 2.85 13.70 15.68
C LYS A 319 4.33 13.90 15.37
N GLU A 320 5.22 13.69 16.34
CA GLU A 320 6.67 13.71 16.12
C GLU A 320 7.09 12.63 15.09
N GLU A 321 6.53 11.43 15.22
CA GLU A 321 6.76 10.33 14.27
C GLU A 321 6.29 10.71 12.85
N ALA A 322 5.10 11.30 12.69
CA ALA A 322 4.62 11.78 11.40
C ALA A 322 5.55 12.86 10.81
N TYR A 323 6.06 13.75 11.66
CA TYR A 323 7.02 14.77 11.25
C TYR A 323 8.35 14.15 10.81
N ARG A 324 8.86 13.17 11.53
CA ARG A 324 10.07 12.41 11.18
C ARG A 324 9.94 11.76 9.80
N ARG A 325 8.79 11.12 9.51
CA ARG A 325 8.50 10.53 8.18
C ARG A 325 8.48 11.58 7.08
N MET A 326 7.81 12.71 7.31
CA MET A 326 7.80 13.83 6.37
C MET A 326 9.22 14.30 6.07
N VAL A 327 10.02 14.55 7.09
CA VAL A 327 11.43 14.97 6.92
C VAL A 327 12.22 13.90 6.17
N PHE A 328 12.02 12.62 6.50
CA PHE A 328 12.68 11.50 5.82
C PHE A 328 12.32 11.46 4.32
N ASN A 329 11.03 11.58 3.97
CA ASN A 329 10.60 11.63 2.57
C ASN A 329 11.24 12.78 1.82
N VAL A 330 11.30 13.97 2.43
CA VAL A 330 11.89 15.17 1.83
C VAL A 330 13.39 14.99 1.61
N VAL A 331 14.15 14.62 2.65
CA VAL A 331 15.60 14.50 2.58
C VAL A 331 16.03 13.33 1.70
N GLY A 332 15.36 12.20 1.82
CA GLY A 332 15.62 10.97 1.08
C GLY A 332 15.01 10.91 -0.33
N LYS A 333 14.32 11.97 -0.77
CA LYS A 333 13.69 12.01 -2.11
C LYS A 333 12.69 10.86 -2.36
N ASN A 334 11.89 10.53 -1.36
CA ASN A 334 10.70 9.73 -1.57
C ASN A 334 9.56 10.65 -2.01
N CYS A 335 9.52 10.99 -3.29
CA CYS A 335 8.54 11.92 -3.85
C CYS A 335 7.16 11.28 -4.13
N ASP A 336 7.03 9.96 -3.97
CA ASP A 336 5.73 9.25 -4.06
C ASP A 336 5.00 9.24 -2.70
N ASP A 337 5.11 10.34 -1.97
CA ASP A 337 4.60 10.57 -0.63
C ASP A 337 3.11 10.94 -0.58
N HIS A 338 2.29 10.29 -1.42
CA HIS A 338 0.87 10.60 -1.51
C HIS A 338 0.05 10.10 -0.32
N THR A 339 -1.18 10.63 -0.18
CA THR A 339 -2.07 10.36 0.96
C THR A 339 -2.45 8.88 1.16
N LYS A 340 -2.30 8.04 0.15
CA LYS A 340 -2.54 6.59 0.26
C LYS A 340 -1.36 5.83 0.86
N ASN A 341 -0.16 6.43 0.93
CA ASN A 341 1.04 5.86 1.56
C ASN A 341 1.16 6.22 3.06
N ILE A 342 0.12 6.83 3.63
CA ILE A 342 0.01 7.10 5.06
C ILE A 342 -1.27 6.47 5.56
N SER A 343 -1.19 5.62 6.58
CA SER A 343 -2.35 4.97 7.17
C SER A 343 -2.47 5.24 8.67
N LEU A 344 -3.71 5.19 9.12
CA LEU A 344 -4.09 5.12 10.52
C LEU A 344 -4.63 3.74 10.82
N ARG A 345 -4.41 3.23 12.02
CA ARG A 345 -4.80 1.91 12.47
C ARG A 345 -5.67 2.00 13.71
N LEU A 346 -6.71 1.17 13.76
CA LEU A 346 -7.56 1.00 14.93
C LEU A 346 -7.49 -0.47 15.38
N ARG A 347 -6.89 -0.71 16.53
CA ARG A 347 -6.93 -2.03 17.18
C ARG A 347 -8.23 -2.17 17.94
N GLN A 348 -8.76 -3.38 17.98
CA GLN A 348 -10.01 -3.63 18.71
C GLN A 348 -9.90 -3.21 20.18
N GLY A 349 -10.83 -2.36 20.64
CA GLY A 349 -10.85 -1.82 21.99
C GLY A 349 -9.82 -0.73 22.27
N GLN A 350 -9.09 -0.23 21.27
CA GLN A 350 -8.11 0.83 21.39
C GLN A 350 -8.57 2.12 20.67
N ARG A 351 -7.80 3.19 20.79
CA ARG A 351 -7.96 4.42 20.00
C ARG A 351 -7.25 4.29 18.66
N TRP A 352 -7.60 5.16 17.74
CA TRP A 352 -6.85 5.34 16.51
C TRP A 352 -5.39 5.70 16.79
N GLU A 353 -4.49 5.19 15.98
CA GLU A 353 -3.05 5.44 16.04
C GLU A 353 -2.47 5.58 14.63
N LEU A 354 -1.33 6.24 14.50
CA LEU A 354 -0.56 6.25 13.26
C LEU A 354 -0.01 4.84 13.01
N ALA A 355 -0.33 4.25 11.86
CA ALA A 355 0.20 2.94 11.49
C ALA A 355 1.72 3.00 11.27
N PRO A 356 2.47 1.90 11.37
CA PRO A 356 3.87 1.85 10.93
C PRO A 356 4.01 2.36 9.49
N ALA A 357 5.14 3.02 9.20
CA ALA A 357 5.42 3.51 7.85
C ALA A 357 5.60 2.35 6.87
N TYR A 358 5.26 2.59 5.61
CA TYR A 358 5.39 1.65 4.50
C TYR A 358 5.57 2.43 3.18
N ASP A 359 5.95 1.75 2.12
CA ASP A 359 6.20 2.35 0.79
C ASP A 359 7.21 3.51 0.88
N ILE A 360 8.26 3.33 1.70
CA ILE A 360 9.38 4.26 1.81
C ILE A 360 10.51 3.74 0.93
N SER A 361 10.78 4.45 -0.17
CA SER A 361 11.82 4.11 -1.14
C SER A 361 12.30 5.37 -1.86
N PHE A 362 13.39 5.27 -2.63
CA PHE A 362 13.74 6.32 -3.57
C PHE A 362 12.69 6.41 -4.67
N ALA A 363 12.04 7.55 -4.77
CA ALA A 363 11.01 7.82 -5.76
C ALA A 363 11.15 9.25 -6.30
N HIS A 364 12.20 9.48 -7.11
CA HIS A 364 12.41 10.76 -7.76
C HIS A 364 12.84 10.59 -9.20
N ASN A 365 12.06 11.16 -10.11
CA ASN A 365 12.39 11.27 -11.52
C ASN A 365 12.21 12.73 -11.96
N PRO A 366 13.31 13.49 -12.19
CA PRO A 366 13.21 14.90 -12.59
C PRO A 366 12.39 15.15 -13.86
N LYS A 367 12.22 14.14 -14.70
CA LYS A 367 11.47 14.19 -15.96
C LYS A 367 10.11 13.47 -15.86
N GLY A 368 9.82 12.87 -14.72
CA GLY A 368 8.58 12.13 -14.50
C GLY A 368 7.37 13.04 -14.35
N GLU A 369 6.22 12.50 -14.67
CA GLU A 369 4.95 13.23 -14.52
C GLU A 369 4.55 13.38 -13.05
N TRP A 370 4.84 12.36 -12.21
CA TRP A 370 4.40 12.27 -10.82
C TRP A 370 5.50 12.64 -9.82
N THR A 371 6.68 12.06 -9.96
CA THR A 371 7.73 12.09 -8.95
C THR A 371 8.83 13.13 -9.21
N HIS A 372 8.61 14.11 -10.13
CA HIS A 372 9.52 15.24 -10.28
C HIS A 372 9.47 16.21 -9.09
N GLN A 373 8.44 16.11 -8.27
CA GLN A 373 8.20 16.84 -7.04
C GLN A 373 7.48 15.92 -6.03
N HIS A 374 7.35 16.35 -4.78
CA HIS A 374 6.54 15.66 -3.78
C HIS A 374 5.05 15.74 -4.11
N LEU A 375 4.26 14.74 -3.69
CA LEU A 375 2.81 14.71 -3.90
C LEU A 375 2.03 15.35 -2.73
N MET A 376 2.70 15.58 -1.60
CA MET A 376 2.17 16.38 -0.50
C MET A 376 3.03 17.62 -0.30
N SER A 377 2.38 18.79 -0.21
CA SER A 377 3.06 20.07 0.01
C SER A 377 3.42 20.29 1.48
N ILE A 378 4.41 21.14 1.69
CA ILE A 378 4.74 21.77 2.97
C ILE A 378 4.67 23.28 2.77
N ASN A 379 3.83 23.98 3.52
CA ASN A 379 3.57 25.43 3.37
C ASN A 379 3.23 25.82 1.91
N GLY A 380 2.45 24.96 1.21
CA GLY A 380 2.04 25.16 -0.17
C GLY A 380 3.09 24.86 -1.23
N ARG A 381 4.30 24.43 -0.85
CA ARG A 381 5.39 24.04 -1.77
C ARG A 381 5.42 22.54 -1.95
N PHE A 382 5.74 22.07 -3.14
CA PHE A 382 5.90 20.64 -3.47
C PHE A 382 7.35 20.25 -3.76
N LYS A 383 8.26 21.20 -3.81
CA LYS A 383 9.70 21.01 -4.06
C LYS A 383 10.50 22.18 -3.48
N ASP A 384 11.82 22.11 -3.58
CA ASP A 384 12.77 23.15 -3.17
C ASP A 384 12.56 23.56 -1.69
N PHE A 385 12.33 22.55 -0.86
CA PHE A 385 12.15 22.75 0.57
C PHE A 385 13.41 23.25 1.24
N THR A 386 13.24 24.19 2.14
CA THR A 386 14.29 24.69 3.03
C THR A 386 14.11 24.15 4.44
N ARG A 387 15.16 24.20 5.25
CA ARG A 387 15.04 23.90 6.69
C ARG A 387 14.00 24.79 7.36
N SER A 388 13.89 26.05 6.94
CA SER A 388 12.88 26.99 7.47
C SER A 388 11.46 26.52 7.20
N ASP A 389 11.17 25.97 6.00
CA ASP A 389 9.84 25.44 5.67
C ASP A 389 9.45 24.30 6.62
N LEU A 390 10.39 23.38 6.91
CA LEU A 390 10.18 22.26 7.83
C LEU A 390 9.92 22.76 9.26
N LEU A 391 10.71 23.71 9.75
CA LEU A 391 10.56 24.27 11.08
C LEU A 391 9.27 25.11 11.23
N GLN A 392 8.85 25.82 10.19
CA GLN A 392 7.60 26.59 10.19
C GLN A 392 6.38 25.66 10.34
N LEU A 393 6.34 24.54 9.60
CA LEU A 393 5.29 23.54 9.76
C LEU A 393 5.32 22.95 11.18
N ALA A 394 6.50 22.58 11.68
CA ALA A 394 6.64 22.05 13.03
C ALA A 394 6.12 23.01 14.11
N ASN A 395 6.45 24.29 13.99
CA ASN A 395 5.96 25.32 14.90
C ASN A 395 4.44 25.43 14.89
N ARG A 396 3.82 25.38 13.70
CA ARG A 396 2.36 25.42 13.55
C ARG A 396 1.64 24.29 14.26
N PHE A 397 2.23 23.09 14.32
CA PHE A 397 1.64 21.90 14.96
C PHE A 397 2.27 21.52 16.30
N GLY A 398 3.08 22.41 16.87
CA GLY A 398 3.63 22.26 18.22
C GLY A 398 4.69 21.16 18.36
N ILE A 399 5.53 20.92 17.32
CA ILE A 399 6.56 19.89 17.34
C ILE A 399 7.89 20.52 17.82
N GLY A 400 8.12 20.50 19.13
CA GLY A 400 9.27 21.15 19.77
C GLY A 400 10.62 20.51 19.45
N THR A 401 10.65 19.22 19.10
CA THR A 401 11.88 18.46 18.79
C THR A 401 12.32 18.59 17.32
N ALA A 402 11.61 19.37 16.51
CA ALA A 402 11.76 19.43 15.04
C ALA A 402 13.20 19.59 14.54
N SER A 403 13.97 20.51 15.18
CA SER A 403 15.36 20.74 14.79
C SER A 403 16.24 19.48 14.97
N ALA A 404 16.06 18.78 16.10
CA ALA A 404 16.81 17.55 16.38
C ALA A 404 16.38 16.41 15.43
N VAL A 405 15.08 16.32 15.13
CA VAL A 405 14.54 15.33 14.16
C VAL A 405 15.14 15.55 12.76
N ILE A 406 15.21 16.81 12.28
CA ILE A 406 15.83 17.10 11.00
C ILE A 406 17.29 16.65 10.98
N ASP A 407 18.06 17.03 12.02
CA ASP A 407 19.48 16.72 12.11
C ASP A 407 19.74 15.20 12.18
N GLN A 408 18.91 14.46 12.92
CA GLN A 408 18.97 13.00 13.01
C GLN A 408 18.67 12.34 11.68
N VAL A 409 17.60 12.74 11.00
CA VAL A 409 17.23 12.20 9.68
C VAL A 409 18.31 12.47 8.64
N VAL A 410 18.85 13.70 8.58
CA VAL A 410 19.94 14.05 7.67
C VAL A 410 21.18 13.21 7.96
N SER A 411 21.54 13.01 9.24
CA SER A 411 22.68 12.17 9.64
C SER A 411 22.52 10.72 9.19
N SER A 412 21.32 10.14 9.32
CA SER A 412 21.04 8.78 8.86
C SER A 412 21.08 8.68 7.34
N ILE A 413 20.51 9.63 6.62
CA ILE A 413 20.52 9.62 5.16
C ILE A 413 21.92 9.84 4.60
N ALA A 414 22.78 10.58 5.29
CA ALA A 414 24.18 10.71 4.92
C ALA A 414 24.96 9.37 4.95
N GLN A 415 24.45 8.37 5.68
CA GLN A 415 25.00 7.01 5.71
C GLN A 415 24.44 6.11 4.58
N TRP A 416 23.72 6.66 3.62
CA TRP A 416 23.16 5.93 2.49
C TRP A 416 24.11 4.90 1.85
N PRO A 417 25.41 5.22 1.56
CA PRO A 417 26.32 4.24 0.96
C PRO A 417 26.45 2.95 1.78
N THR A 418 26.41 3.05 3.11
CA THR A 418 26.48 1.89 4.01
C THR A 418 25.20 1.03 3.90
N PHE A 419 24.03 1.65 3.92
CA PHE A 419 22.75 0.93 3.82
C PHE A 419 22.55 0.33 2.42
N ALA A 420 22.96 1.05 1.37
CA ALA A 420 22.94 0.55 0.00
C ALA A 420 23.82 -0.70 -0.16
N ALA A 421 25.04 -0.68 0.39
CA ALA A 421 25.95 -1.82 0.39
C ALA A 421 25.38 -3.01 1.17
N GLN A 422 24.77 -2.78 2.36
CA GLN A 422 24.13 -3.83 3.15
C GLN A 422 22.96 -4.50 2.41
N ALA A 423 22.21 -3.74 1.62
CA ALA A 423 21.11 -4.25 0.81
C ALA A 423 21.56 -4.87 -0.51
N GLY A 424 22.84 -4.71 -0.87
CA GLY A 424 23.39 -5.18 -2.14
C GLY A 424 22.94 -4.36 -3.35
N VAL A 425 22.68 -3.06 -3.18
CA VAL A 425 22.41 -2.14 -4.28
C VAL A 425 23.70 -1.92 -5.08
N LYS A 426 23.63 -1.90 -6.41
CA LYS A 426 24.80 -1.67 -7.27
C LYS A 426 25.37 -0.28 -7.04
N ASN A 427 26.71 -0.16 -7.06
CA ASN A 427 27.43 1.07 -6.70
C ASN A 427 27.03 2.26 -7.58
N ASP A 428 26.94 2.07 -8.90
CA ASP A 428 26.54 3.11 -9.84
C ASP A 428 25.15 3.68 -9.52
N LEU A 429 24.19 2.80 -9.22
CA LEU A 429 22.85 3.18 -8.84
C LEU A 429 22.82 3.83 -7.44
N ALA A 430 23.64 3.34 -6.51
CA ALA A 430 23.74 3.94 -5.18
C ALA A 430 24.33 5.36 -5.26
N ASP A 431 25.34 5.59 -6.10
CA ASP A 431 25.95 6.91 -6.32
C ASP A 431 24.94 7.88 -6.99
N ASP A 432 24.17 7.41 -7.97
CA ASP A 432 23.12 8.20 -8.61
C ASP A 432 22.08 8.66 -7.60
N ILE A 433 21.58 7.76 -6.75
CA ILE A 433 20.59 8.06 -5.71
C ILE A 433 21.16 9.04 -4.69
N ALA A 434 22.40 8.85 -4.24
CA ALA A 434 23.08 9.74 -3.29
C ALA A 434 23.09 11.20 -3.77
N GLY A 435 23.26 11.40 -5.08
CA GLY A 435 23.27 12.73 -5.70
C GLY A 435 21.97 13.53 -5.56
N PHE A 436 20.87 12.88 -5.23
CA PHE A 436 19.57 13.52 -5.04
C PHE A 436 19.22 13.83 -3.58
N HIS A 437 19.90 13.25 -2.60
CA HIS A 437 19.59 13.45 -1.19
C HIS A 437 19.81 14.91 -0.76
N LEU A 438 18.86 15.48 0.00
CA LEU A 438 18.89 16.89 0.44
C LEU A 438 19.62 17.05 1.77
N LEU A 439 20.89 16.65 1.83
CA LEU A 439 21.71 16.71 3.05
C LEU A 439 21.97 18.14 3.57
N THR A 440 21.81 19.15 2.70
CA THR A 440 21.95 20.58 3.07
C THR A 440 20.92 21.09 4.06
N LEU A 441 19.87 20.31 4.31
CA LEU A 441 18.85 20.63 5.31
C LEU A 441 19.33 20.45 6.76
N GLY A 442 20.42 19.72 7.00
CA GLY A 442 21.07 19.61 8.33
C GLY A 442 21.86 20.87 8.71
N ARG A 443 22.08 21.07 10.01
CA ARG A 443 22.84 22.22 10.53
C ARG A 443 24.30 22.28 10.00
N TRP A 444 24.84 21.14 9.61
CA TRP A 444 26.25 20.99 9.18
C TRP A 444 26.44 21.07 7.68
N GLY A 445 25.36 21.26 6.91
CA GLY A 445 25.40 21.23 5.44
C GLY A 445 26.14 22.38 4.77
N ALA A 446 26.46 23.46 5.47
CA ALA A 446 27.21 24.60 4.92
C ALA A 446 28.75 24.44 5.00
N GLY A 447 29.24 23.52 5.84
CA GLY A 447 30.68 23.39 6.11
C GLY A 447 31.39 22.12 5.62
N ALA A 448 30.62 21.03 5.39
CA ALA A 448 31.20 19.71 5.09
C ALA A 448 31.31 19.38 3.59
N LEU A 449 30.68 20.13 2.71
CA LEU A 449 30.69 19.90 1.25
C LEU A 449 31.91 20.54 0.52
N ALA A 450 32.87 21.13 1.25
CA ALA A 450 34.06 21.71 0.64
C ALA A 450 35.16 20.69 0.29
N ALA A 451 34.95 19.39 0.48
CA ALA A 451 35.94 18.35 0.24
C ALA A 451 35.41 17.22 -0.65
N SER A 452 35.06 17.54 -1.89
CA SER A 452 35.07 16.53 -2.98
C SER A 452 35.11 17.23 -4.34
N PRO A 453 36.23 17.16 -5.10
CA PRO A 453 36.28 17.64 -6.47
C PRO A 453 35.87 16.52 -7.44
N GLY A 454 34.77 16.67 -8.11
CA GLY A 454 34.38 15.73 -9.16
C GLY A 454 33.19 16.21 -9.97
N ARG A 455 33.39 17.22 -10.81
CA ARG A 455 32.42 17.51 -11.87
C ARG A 455 32.43 16.40 -12.89
N VAL A 456 31.38 15.56 -12.92
CA VAL A 456 31.15 14.63 -14.01
C VAL A 456 30.51 15.38 -15.18
N ARG A 457 31.23 15.45 -16.28
CA ARG A 457 30.76 15.96 -17.58
C ARG A 457 29.91 14.90 -18.23
N TRP A 458 28.66 15.23 -18.50
CA TRP A 458 27.76 14.44 -19.36
C TRP A 458 28.34 14.38 -20.77
N ARG A 459 28.68 13.18 -21.26
CA ARG A 459 28.92 12.94 -22.69
C ARG A 459 27.57 12.52 -23.31
N HIS A 460 27.07 13.37 -24.18
CA HIS A 460 26.06 12.98 -25.16
C HIS A 460 26.65 11.93 -26.11
N THR A 461 26.11 10.73 -26.14
CA THR A 461 26.25 9.84 -27.29
C THR A 461 24.89 9.79 -27.96
N SER A 462 24.81 10.54 -29.05
CA SER A 462 23.84 10.34 -30.12
C SER A 462 24.22 9.10 -30.91
N ARG A 463 23.36 8.08 -30.87
CA ARG A 463 23.03 7.22 -32.03
C ARG A 463 21.79 6.44 -31.70
#